data_b8b4f97ee46511e2e07d1e88da15a8b8
#
_entry.id   b8b4f97ee46511e2e07d1e88da15a8b8
#
_cell.length_a   1.000
_cell.length_b   1.000
_cell.length_c   1.000
_cell.angle_alpha   90.00
_cell.angle_beta   90.00
_cell.angle_gamma   90.00
#
_symmetry.space_group_name_H-M   'P 1'
#
loop_
_entity.id
_entity.type
_entity.pdbx_description
1 polymer ?
#
loop_
_entity_poly.entity_id
_entity_poly.type
_entity_poly.pdbx_seq_one_letter_code
_entity_poly.pdbx_strand_id
1 'polypeptide(L)'
;MNEIEIIYQKYYKFVKGYDFTLCFDESLAEDITQETFFKAIKSYEKFNHKCKVETWLCQIAKNTYFAWYNEQQRKQPISQPISADSTPDIAELFEEKELAGRAFSVLHALEEPYKEVFMLSVFGGLSLKDISAMFGKSESWARVTYYRAKQKIMEGLGR
;
A
#
# COMPACT_ATOMS: atom_id res chain seq x y z
N MET A 1 -0.22 -29.80 -1.35
CA MET A 1 -0.20 -28.36 -1.62
C MET A 1 1.24 -27.88 -1.78
N ASN A 2 1.54 -27.23 -2.89
CA ASN A 2 2.89 -26.71 -3.07
C ASN A 2 3.08 -25.40 -2.28
N GLU A 3 4.33 -24.96 -2.18
CA GLU A 3 4.65 -23.78 -1.38
C GLU A 3 3.91 -22.52 -1.83
N ILE A 4 3.73 -22.35 -3.13
CA ILE A 4 3.08 -21.15 -3.65
C ILE A 4 1.59 -21.12 -3.31
N GLU A 5 0.94 -22.28 -3.28
CA GLU A 5 -0.47 -22.35 -2.86
C GLU A 5 -0.62 -21.99 -1.38
N ILE A 6 0.32 -22.44 -0.56
CA ILE A 6 0.33 -22.10 0.87
C ILE A 6 0.52 -20.60 1.03
N ILE A 7 1.43 -20.01 0.27
CA ILE A 7 1.67 -18.56 0.31
C ILE A 7 0.41 -17.80 -0.12
N TYR A 8 -0.24 -18.25 -1.18
CA TYR A 8 -1.48 -17.62 -1.66
C TYR A 8 -2.54 -17.62 -0.56
N GLN A 9 -2.81 -18.77 0.04
CA GLN A 9 -3.84 -18.88 1.06
C GLN A 9 -3.50 -18.07 2.31
N LYS A 10 -2.24 -18.08 2.70
CA LYS A 10 -1.80 -17.41 3.92
C LYS A 10 -1.78 -15.89 3.79
N TYR A 11 -1.39 -15.37 2.64
CA TYR A 11 -1.11 -13.95 2.49
C TYR A 11 -2.09 -13.19 1.61
N TYR A 12 -3.10 -13.85 1.04
CA TYR A 12 -4.03 -13.19 0.13
C TYR A 12 -4.72 -11.99 0.79
N LYS A 13 -5.28 -12.19 1.98
CA LYS A 13 -5.99 -11.12 2.69
C LYS A 13 -5.05 -9.96 3.04
N PHE A 14 -3.84 -10.30 3.43
CA PHE A 14 -2.83 -9.29 3.78
C PHE A 14 -2.50 -8.42 2.57
N VAL A 15 -2.22 -9.05 1.43
CA VAL A 15 -1.88 -8.32 0.22
C VAL A 15 -3.06 -7.50 -0.29
N LYS A 16 -4.26 -8.07 -0.25
CA LYS A 16 -5.46 -7.34 -0.64
C LYS A 16 -5.68 -6.11 0.24
N GLY A 17 -5.45 -6.26 1.56
CA GLY A 17 -5.54 -5.13 2.48
C GLY A 17 -4.55 -4.04 2.15
N TYR A 18 -3.31 -4.43 1.85
CA TYR A 18 -2.29 -3.46 1.44
C TYR A 18 -2.70 -2.76 0.13
N ASP A 19 -3.13 -3.52 -0.87
CA ASP A 19 -3.56 -2.92 -2.14
C ASP A 19 -4.73 -1.97 -1.95
N PHE A 20 -5.65 -2.32 -1.05
CA PHE A 20 -6.76 -1.44 -0.73
C PHE A 20 -6.28 -0.10 -0.16
N THR A 21 -5.22 -0.10 0.66
CA THR A 21 -4.67 1.16 1.18
C THR A 21 -4.06 2.03 0.08
N LEU A 22 -3.67 1.44 -1.04
CA LEU A 22 -3.13 2.20 -2.16
C LEU A 22 -4.23 2.83 -3.02
N CYS A 23 -5.31 2.14 -3.25
CA CYS A 23 -6.31 2.55 -4.25
C CYS A 23 -7.69 2.92 -3.67
N PHE A 24 -8.01 2.48 -2.47
CA PHE A 24 -9.32 2.69 -1.81
C PHE A 24 -10.51 2.22 -2.64
N ASP A 25 -10.29 1.19 -3.46
CA ASP A 25 -11.31 0.59 -4.33
C ASP A 25 -11.20 -0.92 -4.19
N GLU A 26 -12.25 -1.55 -3.66
CA GLU A 26 -12.22 -2.98 -3.37
C GLU A 26 -12.04 -3.83 -4.61
N SER A 27 -12.74 -3.51 -5.70
CA SER A 27 -12.62 -4.25 -6.95
C SER A 27 -11.23 -4.12 -7.55
N LEU A 28 -10.68 -2.91 -7.55
CA LEU A 28 -9.34 -2.68 -8.06
C LEU A 28 -8.30 -3.37 -7.19
N ALA A 29 -8.46 -3.29 -5.85
CA ALA A 29 -7.56 -3.98 -4.94
C ALA A 29 -7.52 -5.47 -5.21
N GLU A 30 -8.69 -6.08 -5.46
CA GLU A 30 -8.76 -7.49 -5.79
C GLU A 30 -8.04 -7.81 -7.09
N ASP A 31 -8.26 -6.99 -8.13
CA ASP A 31 -7.59 -7.19 -9.42
C ASP A 31 -6.07 -7.07 -9.29
N ILE A 32 -5.60 -6.06 -8.57
CA ILE A 32 -4.16 -5.87 -8.34
C ILE A 32 -3.59 -7.03 -7.53
N THR A 33 -4.33 -7.52 -6.55
CA THR A 33 -3.89 -8.64 -5.73
C THR A 33 -3.75 -9.91 -6.57
N GLN A 34 -4.71 -10.19 -7.42
CA GLN A 34 -4.62 -11.35 -8.31
C GLN A 34 -3.43 -11.24 -9.26
N GLU A 35 -3.21 -10.06 -9.84
CA GLU A 35 -2.06 -9.83 -10.69
C GLU A 35 -0.75 -9.97 -9.91
N THR A 36 -0.72 -9.51 -8.66
CA THR A 36 0.43 -9.65 -7.78
C THR A 36 0.80 -11.12 -7.59
N PHE A 37 -0.19 -11.96 -7.28
CA PHE A 37 0.07 -13.39 -7.07
C PHE A 37 0.43 -14.09 -8.36
N PHE A 38 -0.13 -13.67 -9.49
CA PHE A 38 0.26 -14.20 -10.81
C PHE A 38 1.75 -13.94 -11.06
N LYS A 39 2.20 -12.72 -10.79
CA LYS A 39 3.63 -12.37 -10.92
C LYS A 39 4.49 -13.10 -9.90
N ALA A 40 3.99 -13.25 -8.68
CA ALA A 40 4.70 -13.97 -7.63
C ALA A 40 4.93 -15.43 -8.02
N ILE A 41 3.92 -16.08 -8.57
CA ILE A 41 4.04 -17.46 -9.03
C ILE A 41 5.14 -17.57 -10.08
N LYS A 42 5.18 -16.65 -11.03
CA LYS A 42 6.17 -16.66 -12.10
C LYS A 42 7.58 -16.42 -11.60
N SER A 43 7.74 -15.62 -10.55
CA SER A 43 9.05 -15.23 -10.07
C SER A 43 9.48 -15.93 -8.78
N TYR A 44 8.69 -16.90 -8.30
CA TYR A 44 8.95 -17.53 -7.03
C TYR A 44 10.32 -18.21 -6.98
N GLU A 45 10.74 -18.84 -8.06
CA GLU A 45 12.04 -19.50 -8.13
C GLU A 45 13.20 -18.51 -7.95
N LYS A 46 12.98 -17.25 -8.34
CA LYS A 46 14.00 -16.21 -8.22
C LYS A 46 13.99 -15.57 -6.84
N PHE A 47 13.00 -15.87 -6.01
CA PHE A 47 12.93 -15.31 -4.66
C PHE A 47 14.04 -15.94 -3.82
N ASN A 48 14.97 -15.12 -3.38
CA ASN A 48 16.19 -15.57 -2.69
C ASN A 48 16.06 -15.57 -1.16
N HIS A 49 14.85 -15.31 -0.63
CA HIS A 49 14.57 -15.30 0.80
C HIS A 49 15.39 -14.28 1.61
N LYS A 50 15.91 -13.23 0.96
CA LYS A 50 16.63 -12.16 1.65
C LYS A 50 15.71 -11.24 2.43
N CYS A 51 14.42 -11.28 2.18
CA CYS A 51 13.41 -10.56 2.92
C CYS A 51 12.25 -11.50 3.25
N LYS A 52 11.34 -11.02 4.08
CA LYS A 52 10.15 -11.80 4.40
C LYS A 52 9.25 -11.94 3.19
N VAL A 53 8.46 -13.01 3.15
CA VAL A 53 7.50 -13.23 2.07
C VAL A 53 6.53 -12.05 1.95
N GLU A 54 6.05 -11.55 3.08
CA GLU A 54 5.14 -10.39 3.10
C GLU A 54 5.76 -9.18 2.41
N THR A 55 7.01 -8.88 2.72
CA THR A 55 7.73 -7.76 2.12
C THR A 55 7.88 -7.94 0.62
N TRP A 56 8.24 -9.15 0.21
CA TRP A 56 8.39 -9.48 -1.21
C TRP A 56 7.08 -9.31 -1.97
N LEU A 57 5.99 -9.84 -1.41
CA LEU A 57 4.67 -9.72 -2.02
C LEU A 57 4.20 -8.27 -2.11
N CYS A 58 4.41 -7.49 -1.05
CA CYS A 58 4.06 -6.07 -1.06
C CYS A 58 4.88 -5.29 -2.08
N GLN A 59 6.15 -5.66 -2.30
CA GLN A 59 6.97 -5.03 -3.31
C GLN A 59 6.39 -5.28 -4.71
N ILE A 60 5.98 -6.53 -4.99
CA ILE A 60 5.34 -6.85 -6.26
C ILE A 60 4.02 -6.09 -6.41
N ALA A 61 3.22 -6.06 -5.35
CA ALA A 61 1.93 -5.36 -5.35
C ALA A 61 2.11 -3.87 -5.59
N LYS A 62 3.07 -3.26 -4.91
CA LYS A 62 3.41 -1.85 -5.09
C LYS A 62 3.75 -1.55 -6.55
N ASN A 63 4.65 -2.33 -7.12
CA ASN A 63 5.09 -2.12 -8.50
C ASN A 63 3.93 -2.34 -9.49
N THR A 64 3.09 -3.32 -9.21
CA THR A 64 1.93 -3.62 -10.04
C THR A 64 0.93 -2.46 -10.00
N TYR A 65 0.64 -1.93 -8.81
CA TYR A 65 -0.29 -0.82 -8.68
C TYR A 65 0.23 0.44 -9.38
N PHE A 66 1.49 0.79 -9.17
CA PHE A 66 2.03 2.02 -9.75
C PHE A 66 2.18 1.91 -11.26
N ALA A 67 2.49 0.73 -11.80
CA ALA A 67 2.50 0.53 -13.25
C ALA A 67 1.11 0.75 -13.83
N TRP A 68 0.08 0.20 -13.17
CA TRP A 68 -1.31 0.42 -13.58
C TRP A 68 -1.69 1.89 -13.47
N TYR A 69 -1.36 2.52 -12.34
CA TYR A 69 -1.69 3.93 -12.11
C TYR A 69 -1.06 4.84 -13.17
N ASN A 70 0.22 4.63 -13.46
CA ASN A 70 0.92 5.42 -14.46
C ASN A 70 0.32 5.24 -15.86
N GLU A 71 -0.09 4.03 -16.18
CA GLU A 71 -0.75 3.77 -17.45
C GLU A 71 -2.09 4.48 -17.55
N GLN A 72 -2.87 4.48 -16.48
CA GLN A 72 -4.14 5.20 -16.45
C GLN A 72 -3.93 6.71 -16.60
N GLN A 73 -2.90 7.26 -15.97
CA GLN A 73 -2.60 8.68 -16.10
C GLN A 73 -2.26 9.07 -17.55
N ARG A 74 -1.58 8.19 -18.28
CA ARG A 74 -1.28 8.44 -19.70
C ARG A 74 -2.53 8.40 -20.57
N LYS A 75 -3.46 7.51 -20.26
CA LYS A 75 -4.69 7.35 -21.02
C LYS A 75 -5.70 8.45 -20.70
N GLN A 76 -5.75 8.89 -19.46
CA GLN A 76 -6.68 9.90 -18.98
C GLN A 76 -5.91 10.89 -18.11
N PRO A 77 -5.38 11.96 -18.69
CA PRO A 77 -4.55 12.91 -17.94
C PRO A 77 -5.29 13.70 -16.87
N ILE A 78 -6.55 13.43 -16.63
CA ILE A 78 -7.30 14.10 -15.58
C ILE A 78 -7.19 13.24 -14.33
N SER A 79 -6.38 13.67 -13.38
CA SER A 79 -6.33 13.03 -12.09
C SER A 79 -7.60 13.40 -11.35
N GLN A 80 -8.57 12.54 -11.40
CA GLN A 80 -9.68 12.63 -10.47
C GLN A 80 -9.17 12.09 -9.15
N PRO A 81 -9.27 12.87 -8.09
CA PRO A 81 -9.07 12.28 -6.78
C PRO A 81 -10.10 11.15 -6.64
N ILE A 82 -9.72 10.13 -5.91
CA ILE A 82 -10.61 9.01 -5.66
C ILE A 82 -11.98 9.55 -5.31
N SER A 83 -12.99 9.04 -6.00
CA SER A 83 -14.34 9.52 -5.79
C SER A 83 -14.75 9.39 -4.33
N ALA A 84 -15.48 10.36 -3.84
CA ALA A 84 -15.98 10.35 -2.47
C ALA A 84 -16.80 9.09 -2.17
N ASP A 85 -17.23 8.40 -3.20
CA ASP A 85 -18.03 7.19 -3.07
C ASP A 85 -17.25 6.00 -2.54
N SER A 86 -15.92 6.00 -2.69
CA SER A 86 -15.09 4.91 -2.17
C SER A 86 -14.64 5.13 -0.72
N THR A 87 -14.86 6.35 -0.17
CA THR A 87 -14.44 6.67 1.17
C THR A 87 -15.45 6.31 2.28
N PRO A 88 -16.77 6.26 2.03
CA PRO A 88 -17.73 5.96 3.11
C PRO A 88 -17.48 4.62 3.80
N ASP A 89 -17.17 3.59 3.03
CA ASP A 89 -16.93 2.26 3.60
C ASP A 89 -15.73 2.22 4.50
N ILE A 90 -14.69 2.99 4.15
CA ILE A 90 -13.47 3.09 4.96
C ILE A 90 -13.77 3.87 6.23
N ALA A 91 -14.51 4.95 6.11
CA ALA A 91 -14.89 5.78 7.25
C ALA A 91 -15.70 4.97 8.28
N GLU A 92 -16.49 4.02 7.82
CA GLU A 92 -17.29 3.17 8.71
C GLU A 92 -16.45 2.26 9.59
N LEU A 93 -15.21 2.02 9.23
CA LEU A 93 -14.27 1.22 10.04
C LEU A 93 -13.78 1.99 11.27
N PHE A 94 -14.06 3.28 11.36
CA PHE A 94 -13.60 4.14 12.45
C PHE A 94 -14.79 4.65 13.25
N GLU A 95 -14.60 4.82 14.54
CA GLU A 95 -15.66 5.28 15.44
C GLU A 95 -16.11 6.71 15.12
N GLU A 96 -15.21 7.55 14.67
CA GLU A 96 -15.52 8.92 14.30
C GLU A 96 -15.38 9.09 12.79
N LYS A 97 -16.47 8.94 12.08
CA LYS A 97 -16.50 8.98 10.62
C LYS A 97 -15.93 10.26 10.03
N GLU A 98 -16.24 11.40 10.64
CA GLU A 98 -15.77 12.69 10.13
C GLU A 98 -14.25 12.81 10.24
N LEU A 99 -13.70 12.47 11.42
CA LEU A 99 -12.25 12.50 11.62
C LEU A 99 -11.56 11.48 10.73
N ALA A 100 -12.11 10.28 10.62
CA ALA A 100 -11.55 9.25 9.76
C ALA A 100 -11.53 9.70 8.30
N GLY A 101 -12.62 10.31 7.82
CA GLY A 101 -12.69 10.83 6.46
C GLY A 101 -11.65 11.90 6.19
N ARG A 102 -11.45 12.80 7.14
CA ARG A 102 -10.42 13.84 7.03
C ARG A 102 -9.02 13.23 7.01
N ALA A 103 -8.77 12.27 7.88
CA ALA A 103 -7.48 11.60 7.96
C ALA A 103 -7.17 10.86 6.66
N PHE A 104 -8.14 10.17 6.08
CA PHE A 104 -7.94 9.49 4.80
C PHE A 104 -7.70 10.48 3.67
N SER A 105 -8.38 11.61 3.66
CA SER A 105 -8.17 12.65 2.64
C SER A 105 -6.75 13.22 2.74
N VAL A 106 -6.29 13.52 3.95
CA VAL A 106 -4.95 14.03 4.17
C VAL A 106 -3.90 13.00 3.76
N LEU A 107 -4.12 11.75 4.18
CA LEU A 107 -3.20 10.66 3.87
C LEU A 107 -3.12 10.42 2.37
N HIS A 108 -4.27 10.42 1.69
CA HIS A 108 -4.32 10.19 0.27
C HIS A 108 -3.61 11.30 -0.52
N ALA A 109 -3.70 12.54 -0.03
CA ALA A 109 -3.05 13.69 -0.66
C ALA A 109 -1.55 13.79 -0.33
N LEU A 110 -1.08 12.98 0.60
CA LEU A 110 0.32 13.00 1.00
C LEU A 110 1.21 12.56 -0.15
N GLU A 111 2.31 13.31 -0.36
CA GLU A 111 3.24 12.99 -1.43
C GLU A 111 4.10 11.75 -1.11
N GLU A 112 4.60 11.14 -2.16
CA GLU A 112 5.53 10.03 -2.01
C GLU A 112 6.94 10.56 -1.70
N PRO A 113 7.75 9.83 -0.92
CA PRO A 113 7.53 8.46 -0.41
C PRO A 113 6.79 8.42 0.93
N TYR A 114 6.37 9.54 1.46
CA TYR A 114 5.78 9.63 2.79
C TYR A 114 4.50 8.80 2.91
N LYS A 115 3.64 8.91 1.92
CA LYS A 115 2.38 8.19 1.88
C LYS A 115 2.60 6.69 1.97
N GLU A 116 3.46 6.16 1.13
CA GLU A 116 3.68 4.73 1.04
C GLU A 116 4.38 4.18 2.28
N VAL A 117 5.40 4.88 2.78
CA VAL A 117 6.09 4.45 3.99
C VAL A 117 5.12 4.40 5.17
N PHE A 118 4.27 5.41 5.30
CA PHE A 118 3.29 5.45 6.37
C PHE A 118 2.28 4.31 6.23
N MET A 119 1.74 4.11 5.05
CA MET A 119 0.76 3.06 4.82
C MET A 119 1.32 1.66 5.04
N LEU A 120 2.54 1.41 4.59
CA LEU A 120 3.18 0.12 4.81
C LEU A 120 3.38 -0.17 6.29
N SER A 121 3.73 0.85 7.06
CA SER A 121 3.94 0.67 8.49
C SER A 121 2.63 0.48 9.24
N VAL A 122 1.67 1.37 9.03
CA VAL A 122 0.44 1.42 9.84
C VAL A 122 -0.57 0.37 9.40
N PHE A 123 -0.82 0.27 8.11
CA PHE A 123 -1.83 -0.66 7.59
C PHE A 123 -1.24 -1.98 7.15
N GLY A 124 -0.03 -1.96 6.61
CA GLY A 124 0.64 -3.18 6.15
C GLY A 124 1.33 -3.96 7.27
N GLY A 125 1.54 -3.35 8.43
CA GLY A 125 2.18 -4.02 9.54
C GLY A 125 3.65 -4.35 9.34
N LEU A 126 4.31 -3.71 8.38
CA LEU A 126 5.72 -3.96 8.09
C LEU A 126 6.61 -3.13 9.02
N SER A 127 7.75 -3.71 9.40
CA SER A 127 8.74 -2.99 10.18
C SER A 127 9.42 -1.94 9.31
N LEU A 128 9.99 -0.93 9.94
CA LEU A 128 10.75 0.10 9.22
C LEU A 128 11.96 -0.51 8.50
N LYS A 129 12.54 -1.56 9.09
CA LYS A 129 13.63 -2.30 8.46
C LYS A 129 13.19 -2.92 7.14
N ASP A 130 12.04 -3.60 7.14
CA ASP A 130 11.50 -4.22 5.93
C ASP A 130 11.12 -3.17 4.89
N ILE A 131 10.53 -2.05 5.34
CA ILE A 131 10.18 -0.95 4.45
C ILE A 131 11.43 -0.36 3.79
N SER A 132 12.50 -0.14 4.57
CA SER A 132 13.75 0.39 4.02
C SER A 132 14.31 -0.53 2.93
N ALA A 133 14.20 -1.84 3.14
CA ALA A 133 14.65 -2.81 2.16
C ALA A 133 13.85 -2.72 0.86
N MET A 134 12.54 -2.50 0.95
CA MET A 134 11.69 -2.33 -0.23
C MET A 134 12.09 -1.13 -1.07
N PHE A 135 12.56 -0.07 -0.42
CA PHE A 135 12.97 1.17 -1.12
C PHE A 135 14.44 1.20 -1.45
N GLY A 136 15.20 0.18 -1.06
CA GLY A 136 16.65 0.18 -1.27
C GLY A 136 17.37 1.27 -0.48
N LYS A 137 16.83 1.61 0.69
CA LYS A 137 17.34 2.69 1.55
C LYS A 137 17.76 2.15 2.90
N SER A 138 18.38 3.01 3.71
CA SER A 138 18.76 2.64 5.07
C SER A 138 17.57 2.63 6.00
N GLU A 139 17.71 1.92 7.11
CA GLU A 139 16.69 1.93 8.15
C GLU A 139 16.48 3.32 8.75
N SER A 140 17.56 4.10 8.88
CA SER A 140 17.47 5.49 9.32
C SER A 140 16.62 6.34 8.37
N TRP A 141 16.75 6.13 7.07
CA TRP A 141 15.93 6.81 6.09
C TRP A 141 14.45 6.49 6.30
N ALA A 142 14.12 5.23 6.53
CA ALA A 142 12.74 4.82 6.75
C ALA A 142 12.17 5.45 8.02
N ARG A 143 12.97 5.50 9.07
CA ARG A 143 12.55 6.10 10.35
C ARG A 143 12.27 7.59 10.19
N VAL A 144 13.17 8.31 9.54
CA VAL A 144 13.00 9.75 9.31
C VAL A 144 11.80 10.01 8.39
N THR A 145 11.67 9.22 7.34
CA THR A 145 10.58 9.36 6.39
C THR A 145 9.23 9.11 7.08
N TYR A 146 9.14 8.07 7.89
CA TYR A 146 7.93 7.78 8.66
C TYR A 146 7.58 8.92 9.60
N TYR A 147 8.55 9.43 10.33
CA TYR A 147 8.33 10.54 11.27
C TYR A 147 7.83 11.80 10.55
N ARG A 148 8.44 12.13 9.42
CA ARG A 148 8.02 13.28 8.62
C ARG A 148 6.62 13.08 8.05
N ALA A 149 6.30 11.87 7.61
CA ALA A 149 4.96 11.55 7.14
C ALA A 149 3.93 11.80 8.24
N LYS A 150 4.22 11.33 9.43
CA LYS A 150 3.35 11.50 10.59
C LYS A 150 3.12 12.97 10.89
N GLN A 151 4.17 13.77 10.86
CA GLN A 151 4.05 15.21 11.09
C GLN A 151 3.21 15.90 10.01
N LYS A 152 3.42 15.54 8.75
CA LYS A 152 2.65 16.11 7.65
C LYS A 152 1.16 15.78 7.77
N ILE A 153 0.84 14.58 8.21
CA ILE A 153 -0.55 14.19 8.43
C ILE A 153 -1.16 15.03 9.56
N MET A 154 -0.44 15.19 10.66
CA MET A 154 -0.92 16.00 11.77
C MET A 154 -1.14 17.46 11.37
N GLU A 155 -0.23 18.02 10.59
CA GLU A 155 -0.38 19.38 10.06
C GLU A 155 -1.63 19.48 9.16
N GLY A 156 -1.84 18.49 8.31
CA GLY A 156 -3.01 18.46 7.44
C GLY A 156 -4.32 18.38 8.22
N LEU A 157 -4.28 17.80 9.41
CA LEU A 157 -5.44 17.73 10.29
C LEU A 157 -5.58 18.97 11.18
N GLY A 158 -4.67 19.93 11.08
CA GLY A 158 -4.71 21.14 11.88
C GLY A 158 -4.24 20.96 13.31
N ARG A 159 -3.38 20.00 13.55
CA ARG A 159 -2.88 19.70 14.90
C ARG A 159 -1.38 19.88 15.03
#